data_2821fbc0486f9b0796b0d6d6b525dbeb
#
_entry.id   2821fbc0486f9b0796b0d6d6b525dbeb
#
_cell.length_a   1.000
_cell.length_b   1.000
_cell.length_c   1.000
_cell.angle_alpha   90.00
_cell.angle_beta   90.00
_cell.angle_gamma   90.00
#
_symmetry.space_group_name_H-M   'P 1'
#
loop_
_entity.id
_entity.type
_entity.pdbx_description
1 polymer ?
#
loop_
_entity_poly.entity_id
_entity_poly.type
_entity_poly.pdbx_seq_one_letter_code
_entity_poly.pdbx_strand_id
1 'polypeptide(L)'
;FQIKLYDKELLAQAAKDSGFCEEIFENHDEKPTNSFLYSLVMDTYSGGSYSSAPFLDMPLNHKVFLAQFDTIKKIAERESCVIVGRCADYALASNPDCLNVFVHAELEDRIKWVSKRNDITENKAKDLIQKKDKQRASYYNYYTCKKWGDSRSYDLTLNTSKISPEQCVDMILDFRAKMDANKKK
;
A
#
# COMPACT_ATOMS: atom_id res chain seq x y z
N PHE A 1 -19.69 -3.33 9.15
CA PHE A 1 -19.23 -4.13 8.00
C PHE A 1 -18.24 -5.17 8.50
N GLN A 2 -18.51 -6.45 8.25
CA GLN A 2 -17.54 -7.53 8.52
C GLN A 2 -16.62 -7.69 7.30
N ILE A 3 -15.79 -6.67 7.05
CA ILE A 3 -14.82 -6.67 5.95
C ILE A 3 -13.45 -6.95 6.54
N LYS A 4 -12.68 -7.86 5.94
CA LYS A 4 -11.36 -8.25 6.42
C LYS A 4 -10.32 -7.16 6.15
N LEU A 5 -9.48 -6.88 7.13
CA LEU A 5 -8.36 -5.97 7.04
C LEU A 5 -7.09 -6.76 6.72
N TYR A 6 -6.34 -6.30 5.73
CA TYR A 6 -5.03 -6.81 5.33
C TYR A 6 -3.96 -5.73 5.50
N ASP A 7 -3.11 -5.89 6.48
CA ASP A 7 -1.89 -5.10 6.72
C ASP A 7 -0.69 -6.06 6.84
N LYS A 8 -0.34 -6.48 8.04
CA LYS A 8 0.73 -7.47 8.24
C LYS A 8 0.34 -8.86 7.74
N GLU A 9 -0.92 -9.22 7.85
CA GLU A 9 -1.49 -10.48 7.34
C GLU A 9 -1.27 -10.65 5.83
N LEU A 10 -1.15 -9.55 5.09
CA LEU A 10 -0.80 -9.59 3.67
C LEU A 10 0.59 -10.20 3.45
N LEU A 11 1.55 -9.87 4.31
CA LEU A 11 2.93 -10.38 4.21
C LEU A 11 2.97 -11.89 4.43
N ALA A 12 2.28 -12.38 5.47
CA ALA A 12 2.17 -13.81 5.75
C ALA A 12 1.49 -14.57 4.60
N GLN A 13 0.43 -14.01 4.02
CA GLN A 13 -0.25 -14.61 2.88
C GLN A 13 0.65 -14.64 1.63
N ALA A 14 1.36 -13.54 1.35
CA ALA A 14 2.29 -13.46 0.23
C ALA A 14 3.47 -14.44 0.39
N ALA A 15 3.98 -14.61 1.61
CA ALA A 15 5.02 -15.58 1.92
C ALA A 15 4.52 -17.00 1.63
N LYS A 16 3.35 -17.37 2.11
CA LYS A 16 2.74 -18.69 1.88
C LYS A 16 2.51 -18.96 0.38
N ASP A 17 2.00 -17.98 -0.36
CA ASP A 17 1.66 -18.13 -1.78
C ASP A 17 2.91 -18.22 -2.67
N SER A 18 4.00 -17.55 -2.29
CA SER A 18 5.25 -17.51 -3.05
C SER A 18 6.26 -18.61 -2.68
N GLY A 19 6.05 -19.29 -1.55
CA GLY A 19 6.99 -20.28 -1.02
C GLY A 19 8.24 -19.67 -0.34
N PHE A 20 8.29 -18.35 -0.14
CA PHE A 20 9.33 -17.68 0.65
C PHE A 20 8.98 -17.73 2.15
N CYS A 21 9.98 -17.63 3.03
CA CYS A 21 9.72 -17.50 4.46
C CYS A 21 9.22 -16.07 4.78
N GLU A 22 8.34 -15.96 5.79
CA GLU A 22 7.70 -14.70 6.19
C GLU A 22 8.73 -13.64 6.62
N GLU A 23 9.82 -14.04 7.25
CA GLU A 23 10.92 -13.16 7.66
C GLU A 23 11.54 -12.38 6.48
N ILE A 24 11.59 -12.97 5.29
CA ILE A 24 12.05 -12.27 4.06
C ILE A 24 11.12 -11.10 3.75
N PHE A 25 9.80 -11.28 3.87
CA PHE A 25 8.84 -10.22 3.62
C PHE A 25 8.94 -9.10 4.65
N GLU A 26 9.05 -9.42 5.93
CA GLU A 26 9.22 -8.43 6.99
C GLU A 26 10.49 -7.59 6.81
N ASN A 27 11.60 -8.24 6.45
CA ASN A 27 12.89 -7.57 6.23
C ASN A 27 12.96 -6.72 4.97
N HIS A 28 12.12 -7.00 3.96
CA HIS A 28 12.13 -6.31 2.66
C HIS A 28 10.86 -5.50 2.41
N ASP A 29 9.94 -5.43 3.38
CA ASP A 29 8.70 -4.68 3.26
C ASP A 29 8.95 -3.18 3.02
N GLU A 30 8.29 -2.64 2.00
CA GLU A 30 8.42 -1.24 1.57
C GLU A 30 9.87 -0.76 1.30
N LYS A 31 10.76 -1.66 0.87
CA LYS A 31 12.13 -1.30 0.44
C LYS A 31 12.23 -1.24 -1.08
N PRO A 32 12.60 -0.07 -1.67
CA PRO A 32 12.85 0.02 -3.11
C PRO A 32 14.14 -0.72 -3.50
N THR A 33 14.20 -1.16 -4.74
CA THR A 33 15.45 -1.70 -5.31
C THR A 33 16.20 -0.61 -6.06
N ASN A 34 17.53 -0.69 -6.09
CA ASN A 34 18.39 0.24 -6.83
C ASN A 34 18.59 -0.16 -8.32
N SER A 35 17.75 -1.03 -8.87
CA SER A 35 17.95 -1.60 -10.21
C SER A 35 17.19 -0.84 -11.29
N PHE A 36 17.91 -0.38 -12.32
CA PHE A 36 17.40 0.26 -13.53
C PHE A 36 16.54 -0.71 -14.41
N LEU A 37 16.68 -2.00 -14.21
CA LEU A 37 15.99 -3.04 -15.00
C LEU A 37 14.49 -3.16 -14.70
N TYR A 38 13.98 -2.44 -13.70
CA TYR A 38 12.58 -2.53 -13.28
C TYR A 38 11.58 -2.05 -14.35
N SER A 39 11.88 -0.95 -15.03
CA SER A 39 10.98 -0.41 -16.07
C SER A 39 10.80 -1.39 -17.24
N LEU A 40 11.83 -2.18 -17.54
CA LEU A 40 11.80 -3.17 -18.63
C LEU A 40 10.93 -4.39 -18.28
N VAL A 41 10.88 -4.76 -16.99
CA VAL A 41 10.15 -5.94 -16.51
C VAL A 41 8.65 -5.64 -16.36
N MET A 42 8.27 -4.41 -15.95
CA MET A 42 6.86 -4.05 -15.78
C MET A 42 6.10 -3.92 -17.11
N ASP A 43 6.77 -3.52 -18.20
CA ASP A 43 6.16 -3.55 -19.55
C ASP A 43 5.84 -4.98 -20.01
N THR A 44 6.62 -5.96 -19.58
CA THR A 44 6.42 -7.38 -19.88
C THR A 44 5.30 -8.01 -19.02
N TYR A 45 5.08 -7.47 -17.81
CA TYR A 45 4.10 -7.99 -16.85
C TYR A 45 2.65 -7.66 -17.18
N SER A 46 2.42 -6.58 -17.91
CA SER A 46 1.08 -6.23 -18.39
C SER A 46 0.55 -7.19 -19.47
N GLY A 47 1.39 -8.07 -20.00
CA GLY A 47 1.11 -8.98 -21.11
C GLY A 47 0.96 -10.47 -20.78
N GLY A 48 1.02 -10.89 -19.50
CA GLY A 48 0.60 -12.22 -19.02
C GLY A 48 1.32 -13.41 -19.64
N SER A 49 2.63 -13.60 -19.36
CA SER A 49 3.23 -14.94 -19.45
C SER A 49 4.53 -15.01 -18.65
N TYR A 50 4.51 -15.78 -17.57
CA TYR A 50 5.70 -16.07 -16.79
C TYR A 50 6.60 -17.07 -17.54
N SER A 51 7.71 -16.61 -18.11
CA SER A 51 8.81 -17.50 -18.37
C SER A 51 9.77 -17.46 -17.16
N SER A 52 10.09 -18.62 -16.62
CA SER A 52 10.81 -18.80 -15.33
C SER A 52 12.27 -18.28 -15.32
N ALA A 53 12.87 -17.99 -16.45
CA ALA A 53 14.27 -17.57 -16.55
C ALA A 53 14.56 -16.14 -16.05
N PRO A 54 13.76 -15.09 -16.35
CA PRO A 54 14.00 -13.75 -15.83
C PRO A 54 13.80 -13.59 -14.33
N PHE A 55 13.00 -14.48 -13.71
CA PHE A 55 12.68 -14.43 -12.28
C PHE A 55 13.87 -14.81 -11.39
N LEU A 56 14.76 -15.69 -11.87
CA LEU A 56 15.90 -16.16 -11.08
C LEU A 56 16.95 -15.07 -10.80
N ASP A 57 17.20 -14.17 -11.76
CA ASP A 57 18.18 -13.09 -11.63
C ASP A 57 17.62 -11.79 -11.03
N MET A 58 16.33 -11.79 -10.67
CA MET A 58 15.66 -10.59 -10.15
C MET A 58 16.07 -10.31 -8.70
N PRO A 59 16.35 -9.04 -8.32
CA PRO A 59 16.62 -8.65 -6.95
C PRO A 59 15.50 -9.09 -5.98
N LEU A 60 15.89 -9.49 -4.77
CA LEU A 60 14.93 -10.03 -3.78
C LEU A 60 13.76 -9.07 -3.47
N ASN A 61 14.05 -7.77 -3.35
CA ASN A 61 12.98 -6.76 -3.14
C ASN A 61 11.92 -6.76 -4.26
N HIS A 62 12.33 -7.02 -5.51
CA HIS A 62 11.40 -7.14 -6.63
C HIS A 62 10.54 -8.40 -6.52
N LYS A 63 11.15 -9.53 -6.15
CA LYS A 63 10.40 -10.79 -5.94
C LYS A 63 9.36 -10.61 -4.85
N VAL A 64 9.73 -9.94 -3.77
CA VAL A 64 8.81 -9.61 -2.65
C VAL A 64 7.68 -8.71 -3.14
N PHE A 65 7.99 -7.64 -3.89
CA PHE A 65 6.96 -6.76 -4.46
C PHE A 65 5.98 -7.52 -5.37
N LEU A 66 6.49 -8.34 -6.29
CA LEU A 66 5.63 -9.11 -7.21
C LEU A 66 4.75 -10.11 -6.48
N ALA A 67 5.28 -10.80 -5.48
CA ALA A 67 4.50 -11.72 -4.65
C ALA A 67 3.38 -11.00 -3.88
N GLN A 68 3.66 -9.82 -3.33
CA GLN A 68 2.64 -8.97 -2.69
C GLN A 68 1.60 -8.49 -3.70
N PHE A 69 2.02 -8.04 -4.87
CA PHE A 69 1.16 -7.58 -5.96
C PHE A 69 0.16 -8.66 -6.40
N ASP A 70 0.65 -9.87 -6.66
CA ASP A 70 -0.20 -11.01 -7.04
C ASP A 70 -1.15 -11.43 -5.92
N THR A 71 -0.67 -11.40 -4.67
CA THR A 71 -1.50 -11.72 -3.51
C THR A 71 -2.62 -10.70 -3.32
N ILE A 72 -2.34 -9.41 -3.51
CA ILE A 72 -3.35 -8.33 -3.48
C ILE A 72 -4.45 -8.59 -4.50
N LYS A 73 -4.09 -8.92 -5.74
CA LYS A 73 -5.07 -9.23 -6.81
C LYS A 73 -5.94 -10.42 -6.45
N LYS A 74 -5.33 -11.53 -6.03
CA LYS A 74 -6.06 -12.74 -5.61
C LYS A 74 -7.02 -12.50 -4.45
N ILE A 75 -6.62 -11.68 -3.45
CA ILE A 75 -7.48 -11.31 -2.34
C ILE A 75 -8.67 -10.51 -2.82
N ALA A 76 -8.44 -9.47 -3.64
CA ALA A 76 -9.49 -8.59 -4.15
C ALA A 76 -10.49 -9.30 -5.09
N GLU A 77 -10.06 -10.35 -5.80
CA GLU A 77 -10.94 -11.21 -6.62
C GLU A 77 -11.81 -12.13 -5.75
N ARG A 78 -11.31 -12.53 -4.60
CA ARG A 78 -11.98 -13.52 -3.74
C ARG A 78 -12.98 -12.91 -2.77
N GLU A 79 -12.69 -11.73 -2.22
CA GLU A 79 -13.48 -11.14 -1.14
C GLU A 79 -13.39 -9.61 -1.08
N SER A 80 -14.43 -8.98 -0.52
CA SER A 80 -14.36 -7.57 -0.16
C SER A 80 -13.39 -7.39 1.01
N CYS A 81 -12.45 -6.45 0.88
CA CYS A 81 -11.38 -6.28 1.86
C CYS A 81 -10.91 -4.82 1.97
N VAL A 82 -10.22 -4.52 3.07
CA VAL A 82 -9.44 -3.29 3.25
C VAL A 82 -7.98 -3.67 3.22
N ILE A 83 -7.18 -3.04 2.35
CA ILE A 83 -5.75 -3.29 2.21
C ILE A 83 -4.97 -2.02 2.56
N VAL A 84 -3.94 -2.15 3.40
CA VAL A 84 -3.14 -1.01 3.86
C VAL A 84 -1.78 -0.98 3.14
N GLY A 85 -1.59 0.03 2.27
CA GLY A 85 -0.32 0.31 1.62
C GLY A 85 0.10 -0.70 0.53
N ARG A 86 1.39 -1.01 0.43
CA ARG A 86 2.06 -1.98 -0.50
C ARG A 86 1.69 -1.75 -1.97
N CYS A 87 1.45 -0.48 -2.34
CA CYS A 87 1.01 -0.11 -3.70
C CYS A 87 -0.27 -0.83 -4.15
N ALA A 88 -1.21 -1.11 -3.22
CA ALA A 88 -2.45 -1.80 -3.53
C ALA A 88 -3.31 -1.04 -4.54
N ASP A 89 -3.31 0.29 -4.51
CA ASP A 89 -3.94 1.17 -5.49
C ASP A 89 -3.39 0.93 -6.91
N TYR A 90 -2.11 0.63 -7.02
CA TYR A 90 -1.47 0.30 -8.29
C TYR A 90 -1.81 -1.13 -8.75
N ALA A 91 -1.78 -2.09 -7.83
CA ALA A 91 -2.13 -3.48 -8.11
C ALA A 91 -3.59 -3.63 -8.57
N LEU A 92 -4.47 -2.79 -8.03
CA LEU A 92 -5.91 -2.80 -8.30
C LEU A 92 -6.38 -1.66 -9.23
N ALA A 93 -5.47 -1.03 -9.97
CA ALA A 93 -5.79 0.12 -10.84
C ALA A 93 -6.86 -0.18 -11.91
N SER A 94 -6.97 -1.44 -12.34
CA SER A 94 -8.01 -1.90 -13.29
C SER A 94 -9.32 -2.32 -12.61
N ASN A 95 -9.39 -2.33 -11.28
CA ASN A 95 -10.60 -2.73 -10.57
C ASN A 95 -11.50 -1.50 -10.32
N PRO A 96 -12.66 -1.39 -11.02
CA PRO A 96 -13.57 -0.25 -10.87
C PRO A 96 -14.26 -0.20 -9.49
N ASP A 97 -14.15 -1.27 -8.70
CA ASP A 97 -14.69 -1.37 -7.35
C ASP A 97 -13.70 -0.97 -6.27
N CYS A 98 -12.46 -0.67 -6.64
CA CYS A 98 -11.46 -0.20 -5.69
C CYS A 98 -11.72 1.26 -5.34
N LEU A 99 -11.71 1.58 -4.03
CA LEU A 99 -11.73 2.94 -3.50
C LEU A 99 -10.36 3.24 -2.88
N ASN A 100 -9.64 4.17 -3.46
CA ASN A 100 -8.30 4.56 -3.02
C ASN A 100 -8.38 5.75 -2.06
N VAL A 101 -8.00 5.53 -0.80
CA VAL A 101 -8.06 6.53 0.25
C VAL A 101 -6.65 6.86 0.76
N PHE A 102 -6.34 8.16 0.84
CA PHE A 102 -5.12 8.65 1.49
C PHE A 102 -5.45 9.34 2.80
N VAL A 103 -4.88 8.86 3.90
CA VAL A 103 -5.06 9.43 5.23
C VAL A 103 -3.77 10.12 5.66
N HIS A 104 -3.86 11.38 6.07
CA HIS A 104 -2.74 12.16 6.57
C HIS A 104 -3.12 12.96 7.81
N ALA A 105 -2.12 13.56 8.47
CA ALA A 105 -2.31 14.48 9.59
C ALA A 105 -1.17 15.50 9.61
N GLU A 106 -1.39 16.61 10.32
CA GLU A 106 -0.36 17.63 10.55
C GLU A 106 0.83 17.01 11.30
N LEU A 107 2.03 17.52 11.01
CA LEU A 107 3.26 16.94 11.54
C LEU A 107 3.30 16.97 13.08
N GLU A 108 2.85 18.07 13.69
CA GLU A 108 2.82 18.22 15.13
C GLU A 108 1.92 17.18 15.82
N ASP A 109 0.74 16.92 15.25
CA ASP A 109 -0.20 15.92 15.81
C ASP A 109 0.37 14.50 15.67
N ARG A 110 1.00 14.23 14.54
CA ARG A 110 1.69 12.96 14.30
C ARG A 110 2.85 12.74 15.29
N ILE A 111 3.63 13.79 15.57
CA ILE A 111 4.73 13.72 16.54
C ILE A 111 4.20 13.37 17.92
N LYS A 112 3.18 14.08 18.40
CA LYS A 112 2.55 13.82 19.71
C LYS A 112 2.01 12.40 19.81
N TRP A 113 1.32 11.95 18.76
CA TRP A 113 0.73 10.61 18.72
C TRP A 113 1.81 9.51 18.72
N VAL A 114 2.86 9.62 17.89
CA VAL A 114 3.95 8.65 17.79
C VAL A 114 4.80 8.64 19.07
N SER A 115 5.09 9.80 19.65
CA SER A 115 5.79 9.95 20.92
C SER A 115 5.07 9.18 22.03
N LYS A 116 3.77 9.42 22.19
CA LYS A 116 2.94 8.75 23.19
C LYS A 116 2.81 7.24 22.96
N ARG A 117 2.57 6.83 21.72
CA ARG A 117 2.37 5.41 21.37
C ARG A 117 3.61 4.56 21.58
N ASN A 118 4.79 5.11 21.30
CA ASN A 118 6.06 4.37 21.34
C ASN A 118 6.89 4.67 22.60
N ASP A 119 6.39 5.50 23.51
CA ASP A 119 7.10 5.95 24.72
C ASP A 119 8.49 6.52 24.40
N ILE A 120 8.54 7.45 23.42
CA ILE A 120 9.78 8.12 22.99
C ILE A 120 9.61 9.64 23.02
N THR A 121 10.74 10.37 23.03
CA THR A 121 10.72 11.84 22.97
C THR A 121 10.16 12.35 21.62
N GLU A 122 9.58 13.56 21.61
CA GLU A 122 9.04 14.18 20.39
C GLU A 122 10.10 14.33 19.29
N ASN A 123 11.36 14.62 19.62
CA ASN A 123 12.44 14.68 18.65
C ASN A 123 12.69 13.31 17.99
N LYS A 124 12.75 12.25 18.78
CA LYS A 124 12.86 10.88 18.23
C LYS A 124 11.64 10.49 17.39
N ALA A 125 10.44 10.90 17.81
CA ALA A 125 9.21 10.68 17.05
C ALA A 125 9.25 11.40 15.70
N LYS A 126 9.71 12.65 15.66
CA LYS A 126 9.90 13.43 14.44
C LYS A 126 10.84 12.74 13.45
N ASP A 127 12.01 12.32 13.95
CA ASP A 127 13.01 11.61 13.10
C ASP A 127 12.44 10.29 12.55
N LEU A 128 11.74 9.55 13.40
CA LEU A 128 11.09 8.29 13.01
C LEU A 128 10.03 8.51 11.92
N ILE A 129 9.19 9.54 12.07
CA ILE A 129 8.16 9.91 11.09
C ILE A 129 8.81 10.26 9.75
N GLN A 130 9.81 11.16 9.75
CA GLN A 130 10.49 11.57 8.53
C GLN A 130 11.16 10.40 7.81
N LYS A 131 11.80 9.51 8.57
CA LYS A 131 12.42 8.29 8.03
C LYS A 131 11.39 7.37 7.37
N LYS A 132 10.26 7.14 8.05
CA LYS A 132 9.18 6.27 7.55
C LYS A 132 8.46 6.86 6.34
N ASP A 133 8.19 8.17 6.35
CA ASP A 133 7.57 8.84 5.20
C ASP A 133 8.49 8.82 3.98
N LYS A 134 9.80 9.06 4.17
CA LYS A 134 10.79 8.94 3.09
C LYS A 134 10.86 7.51 2.54
N GLN A 135 10.82 6.51 3.40
CA GLN A 135 10.82 5.10 3.00
C GLN A 135 9.58 4.77 2.15
N ARG A 136 8.37 5.13 2.63
CA ARG A 136 7.11 4.91 1.90
C ARG A 136 7.06 5.66 0.58
N ALA A 137 7.45 6.94 0.57
CA ALA A 137 7.50 7.73 -0.65
C ALA A 137 8.47 7.11 -1.67
N SER A 138 9.67 6.71 -1.25
CA SER A 138 10.64 6.08 -2.14
C SER A 138 10.12 4.76 -2.72
N TYR A 139 9.51 3.91 -1.88
CA TYR A 139 8.91 2.65 -2.30
C TYR A 139 7.78 2.87 -3.31
N TYR A 140 6.79 3.70 -2.94
CA TYR A 140 5.64 3.98 -3.79
C TYR A 140 6.03 4.62 -5.12
N ASN A 141 6.87 5.67 -5.09
CA ASN A 141 7.28 6.37 -6.29
C ASN A 141 8.06 5.45 -7.25
N TYR A 142 8.88 4.57 -6.68
CA TYR A 142 9.68 3.64 -7.46
C TYR A 142 8.81 2.60 -8.20
N TYR A 143 7.87 1.97 -7.48
CA TYR A 143 7.07 0.88 -8.05
C TYR A 143 5.86 1.35 -8.87
N THR A 144 5.35 2.53 -8.63
CA THR A 144 4.12 3.02 -9.31
C THR A 144 4.38 4.11 -10.35
N CYS A 145 5.59 4.67 -10.39
CA CYS A 145 5.92 5.87 -11.17
C CYS A 145 5.01 7.08 -10.84
N LYS A 146 4.30 7.03 -9.70
CA LYS A 146 3.45 8.11 -9.16
C LYS A 146 4.15 8.77 -7.99
N LYS A 147 3.67 9.94 -7.56
CA LYS A 147 4.15 10.61 -6.36
C LYS A 147 3.28 10.23 -5.15
N TRP A 148 3.91 9.70 -4.10
CA TRP A 148 3.22 9.37 -2.85
C TRP A 148 2.56 10.61 -2.24
N GLY A 149 1.27 10.49 -1.86
CA GLY A 149 0.48 11.60 -1.30
C GLY A 149 0.00 12.63 -2.32
N ASP A 150 0.19 12.42 -3.63
CA ASP A 150 -0.43 13.26 -4.67
C ASP A 150 -1.92 12.96 -4.74
N SER A 151 -2.75 13.96 -4.44
CA SER A 151 -4.22 13.83 -4.38
C SER A 151 -4.85 13.25 -5.64
N ARG A 152 -4.21 13.42 -6.80
CA ARG A 152 -4.68 12.87 -8.10
C ARG A 152 -4.60 11.35 -8.18
N SER A 153 -3.88 10.71 -7.27
CA SER A 153 -3.74 9.25 -7.21
C SER A 153 -4.77 8.59 -6.29
N TYR A 154 -5.62 9.37 -5.63
CA TYR A 154 -6.59 8.88 -4.65
C TYR A 154 -7.97 9.44 -4.92
N ASP A 155 -9.01 8.65 -4.64
CA ASP A 155 -10.40 9.06 -4.77
C ASP A 155 -10.84 9.94 -3.60
N LEU A 156 -10.23 9.73 -2.42
CA LEU A 156 -10.52 10.47 -1.20
C LEU A 156 -9.24 10.72 -0.40
N THR A 157 -9.06 11.95 0.07
CA THR A 157 -7.94 12.33 0.93
C THR A 157 -8.47 12.94 2.22
N LEU A 158 -8.05 12.40 3.38
CA LEU A 158 -8.58 12.77 4.69
C LEU A 158 -7.49 13.26 5.63
N ASN A 159 -7.74 14.42 6.28
CA ASN A 159 -6.85 15.00 7.28
C ASN A 159 -7.38 14.71 8.70
N THR A 160 -6.75 13.75 9.40
CA THR A 160 -7.14 13.34 10.76
C THR A 160 -6.76 14.33 11.85
N SER A 161 -6.08 15.43 11.52
CA SER A 161 -5.93 16.58 12.42
C SER A 161 -7.16 17.50 12.45
N LYS A 162 -8.07 17.36 11.48
CA LYS A 162 -9.27 18.22 11.36
C LYS A 162 -10.55 17.48 11.75
N ILE A 163 -10.59 16.18 11.59
CA ILE A 163 -11.74 15.33 11.86
C ILE A 163 -11.30 14.08 12.63
N SER A 164 -12.19 13.49 13.43
CA SER A 164 -11.88 12.29 14.20
C SER A 164 -11.75 11.05 13.30
N PRO A 165 -11.09 9.99 13.76
CA PRO A 165 -11.05 8.71 13.03
C PRO A 165 -12.43 8.16 12.69
N GLU A 166 -13.40 8.29 13.60
CA GLU A 166 -14.78 7.86 13.40
C GLU A 166 -15.44 8.64 12.26
N GLN A 167 -15.27 9.96 12.25
CA GLN A 167 -15.76 10.82 11.16
C GLN A 167 -15.08 10.48 9.82
N CYS A 168 -13.80 10.11 9.84
CA CYS A 168 -13.13 9.62 8.63
C CYS A 168 -13.80 8.35 8.10
N VAL A 169 -14.14 7.41 8.98
CA VAL A 169 -14.83 6.17 8.59
C VAL A 169 -16.21 6.50 7.98
N ASP A 170 -16.99 7.38 8.60
CA ASP A 170 -18.29 7.79 8.07
C ASP A 170 -18.17 8.41 6.67
N MET A 171 -17.17 9.26 6.45
CA MET A 171 -16.91 9.86 5.14
C MET A 171 -16.52 8.82 4.08
N ILE A 172 -15.71 7.82 4.44
CA ILE A 172 -15.33 6.73 3.54
C ILE A 172 -16.57 5.91 3.14
N LEU A 173 -17.42 5.58 4.12
CA LEU A 173 -18.64 4.80 3.88
C LEU A 173 -19.65 5.56 3.02
N ASP A 174 -19.84 6.86 3.27
CA ASP A 174 -20.73 7.72 2.48
C ASP A 174 -20.20 7.84 1.03
N PHE A 175 -18.90 8.06 0.86
CA PHE A 175 -18.28 8.11 -0.47
C PHE A 175 -18.48 6.79 -1.22
N ARG A 176 -18.24 5.65 -0.57
CA ARG A 176 -18.45 4.32 -1.15
C ARG A 176 -19.91 4.12 -1.58
N ALA A 177 -20.87 4.47 -0.74
CA ALA A 177 -22.27 4.36 -1.07
C ALA A 177 -22.66 5.19 -2.32
N LYS A 178 -22.09 6.38 -2.46
CA LYS A 178 -22.30 7.23 -3.64
C LYS A 178 -21.66 6.62 -4.91
N MET A 179 -20.47 6.00 -4.80
CA MET A 179 -19.87 5.28 -5.91
C MET A 179 -20.78 4.14 -6.39
N ASP A 180 -21.33 3.34 -5.47
CA ASP A 180 -22.22 2.22 -5.79
C ASP A 180 -23.54 2.68 -6.42
N ALA A 181 -24.08 3.82 -5.98
CA ALA A 181 -25.29 4.41 -6.57
C ALA A 181 -25.05 4.91 -8.03
N ASN A 182 -23.87 5.41 -8.33
CA ASN A 182 -23.53 5.86 -9.68
C ASN A 182 -23.31 4.72 -10.69
N LYS A 183 -22.94 3.52 -10.23
CA LYS A 183 -22.79 2.33 -11.09
C LYS A 183 -24.13 1.74 -11.54
N LYS A 184 -25.22 2.07 -10.85
CA LYS A 184 -26.57 1.58 -11.16
C LYS A 184 -27.31 2.45 -12.19
N LYS A 185 -26.70 3.54 -12.63
CA LYS A 185 -27.18 4.41 -13.71
C LYS A 185 -26.50 4.06 -15.03
#